data_00e0d8ec74473f86b6cdc44fc60457d3
#
_entry.id   00e0d8ec74473f86b6cdc44fc60457d3
#
_cell.length_a   1.000
_cell.length_b   1.000
_cell.length_c   1.000
_cell.angle_alpha   90.00
_cell.angle_beta   90.00
_cell.angle_gamma   90.00
#
_symmetry.space_group_name_H-M   'P 1'
#
loop_
_entity.id
_entity.type
_entity.pdbx_description
1 polymer ?
#
loop_
_entity_poly.entity_id
_entity_poly.type
_entity_poly.pdbx_seq_one_letter_code
_entity_poly.pdbx_strand_id
1 'polypeptide(L)'
;MFTSSSIINNLKQSEGLEYKKLCRLLKITKKSDKDKLDIALKALETLEIINKNEDDEYNCIKDSDHLVAKIRCSSKGYCFAVRGKDKEDIYIKENLLNYAWNGDKVLVRIIKEGYRRRSPEGIVDCILERSNQILLSKVEIINNDVYAIPIDDRILSKIKLPKENKKYTF
;
A
#
# COMPACT_ATOMS: atom_id res chain seq x y z
N MET A 1 -5.73 8.58 12.53
CA MET A 1 -5.22 7.25 12.12
C MET A 1 -3.99 7.50 11.28
N PHE A 2 -2.85 6.89 11.57
CA PHE A 2 -1.62 7.04 10.78
C PHE A 2 -1.61 6.07 9.60
N THR A 3 -0.77 6.35 8.58
CA THR A 3 -0.54 5.50 7.40
C THR A 3 0.95 5.21 7.25
N SER A 4 1.32 4.18 6.51
CA SER A 4 2.74 3.93 6.18
C SER A 4 3.39 5.12 5.47
N SER A 5 2.60 5.86 4.66
CA SER A 5 3.04 7.12 4.06
C SER A 5 3.43 8.17 5.11
N SER A 6 2.65 8.30 6.19
CA SER A 6 2.94 9.27 7.26
C SER A 6 4.19 8.88 8.06
N ILE A 7 4.44 7.58 8.27
CA ILE A 7 5.68 7.09 8.88
C ILE A 7 6.89 7.52 8.04
N ILE A 8 6.89 7.13 6.76
CA ILE A 8 8.00 7.43 5.84
C ILE A 8 8.25 8.94 5.72
N ASN A 9 7.17 9.75 5.63
CA ASN A 9 7.31 11.20 5.51
C ASN A 9 7.95 11.82 6.76
N ASN A 10 7.60 11.37 7.97
CA ASN A 10 8.24 11.86 9.20
C ASN A 10 9.71 11.44 9.29
N LEU A 11 10.04 10.21 8.88
CA LEU A 11 11.41 9.72 8.87
C LEU A 11 12.28 10.45 7.83
N LYS A 12 11.74 10.79 6.66
CA LYS A 12 12.46 11.57 5.62
C LYS A 12 12.76 13.01 6.02
N GLN A 13 12.00 13.59 6.95
CA GLN A 13 12.18 14.96 7.42
C GLN A 13 13.17 15.05 8.60
N SER A 14 13.72 13.94 9.05
CA SER A 14 14.63 13.85 10.20
C SER A 14 15.81 12.93 9.90
N GLU A 15 16.93 13.16 10.55
CA GLU A 15 18.14 12.33 10.46
C GLU A 15 18.11 11.15 11.44
N GLY A 16 16.93 10.68 11.80
CA GLY A 16 16.68 9.60 12.75
C GLY A 16 15.55 9.98 13.71
N LEU A 17 14.71 9.01 14.03
CA LEU A 17 13.61 9.17 14.98
C LEU A 17 13.53 7.99 15.93
N GLU A 18 13.63 8.28 17.23
CA GLU A 18 13.27 7.32 18.27
C GLU A 18 11.78 6.94 18.18
N TYR A 19 11.45 5.71 18.55
CA TYR A 19 10.07 5.20 18.60
C TYR A 19 9.11 6.12 19.37
N LYS A 20 9.54 6.64 20.55
CA LYS A 20 8.72 7.55 21.36
C LYS A 20 8.42 8.86 20.65
N LYS A 21 9.39 9.41 19.92
CA LYS A 21 9.24 10.65 19.16
C LYS A 21 8.32 10.43 17.96
N LEU A 22 8.46 9.28 17.27
CA LEU A 22 7.59 8.88 16.18
C LEU A 22 6.13 8.73 16.66
N CYS A 23 5.87 8.07 17.79
CA CYS A 23 4.54 7.98 18.40
C CYS A 23 3.91 9.35 18.66
N ARG A 24 4.70 10.34 19.16
CA ARG A 24 4.19 11.71 19.39
C ARG A 24 3.83 12.41 18.09
N LEU A 25 4.68 12.33 17.06
CA LEU A 25 4.43 12.94 15.76
C LEU A 25 3.19 12.34 15.07
N LEU A 26 2.99 11.03 15.20
CA LEU A 26 1.84 10.32 14.66
C LEU A 26 0.59 10.39 15.56
N LYS A 27 0.68 11.08 16.72
CA LYS A 27 -0.40 11.21 17.73
C LYS A 27 -0.95 9.86 18.21
N ILE A 28 -0.06 8.88 18.40
CA ILE A 28 -0.39 7.52 18.85
C ILE A 28 -0.32 7.48 20.37
N THR A 29 -1.48 7.21 21.00
CA THR A 29 -1.62 7.10 22.46
C THR A 29 -2.11 5.72 22.89
N LYS A 30 -2.97 5.08 22.08
CA LYS A 30 -3.60 3.81 22.41
C LYS A 30 -2.64 2.63 22.14
N LYS A 31 -2.74 1.59 22.98
CA LYS A 31 -1.95 0.35 22.80
C LYS A 31 -2.20 -0.29 21.44
N SER A 32 -3.47 -0.40 21.01
CA SER A 32 -3.82 -0.98 19.70
C SER A 32 -3.19 -0.26 18.51
N ASP A 33 -2.96 1.06 18.62
CA ASP A 33 -2.31 1.81 17.54
C ASP A 33 -0.79 1.69 17.59
N LYS A 34 -0.21 1.44 18.79
CA LYS A 34 1.20 1.08 18.93
C LYS A 34 1.48 -0.30 18.31
N ASP A 35 0.62 -1.30 18.57
CA ASP A 35 0.74 -2.63 17.98
C ASP A 35 0.71 -2.57 16.43
N LYS A 36 -0.15 -1.71 15.87
CA LYS A 36 -0.20 -1.43 14.42
C LYS A 36 1.07 -0.74 13.91
N LEU A 37 1.63 0.20 14.68
CA LEU A 37 2.87 0.87 14.34
C LEU A 37 4.03 -0.12 14.30
N ASP A 38 4.11 -1.02 15.29
CA ASP A 38 5.16 -2.05 15.38
C ASP A 38 5.11 -2.98 14.15
N ILE A 39 3.90 -3.41 13.76
CA ILE A 39 3.69 -4.21 12.54
C ILE A 39 4.13 -3.43 11.30
N ALA A 40 3.76 -2.15 11.20
CA ALA A 40 4.11 -1.32 10.04
C ALA A 40 5.63 -1.07 9.95
N LEU A 41 6.29 -0.78 11.07
CA LEU A 41 7.75 -0.59 11.14
C LEU A 41 8.46 -1.86 10.71
N LYS A 42 8.08 -3.02 11.29
CA LYS A 42 8.68 -4.30 10.93
C LYS A 42 8.51 -4.65 9.44
N ALA A 43 7.34 -4.36 8.87
CA ALA A 43 7.10 -4.55 7.44
C ALA A 43 8.00 -3.65 6.59
N LEU A 44 8.16 -2.37 6.97
CA LEU A 44 9.03 -1.43 6.25
C LEU A 44 10.51 -1.78 6.38
N GLU A 45 10.96 -2.33 7.52
CA GLU A 45 12.31 -2.86 7.70
C GLU A 45 12.55 -4.08 6.80
N THR A 46 11.59 -5.04 6.77
CA THR A 46 11.67 -6.24 5.91
C THR A 46 11.73 -5.88 4.42
N LEU A 47 11.10 -4.77 4.03
CA LEU A 47 11.14 -4.24 2.66
C LEU A 47 12.37 -3.34 2.40
N GLU A 48 13.29 -3.23 3.34
CA GLU A 48 14.47 -2.37 3.23
C GLU A 48 14.15 -0.91 2.87
N ILE A 49 13.02 -0.40 3.35
CA ILE A 49 12.61 1.00 3.20
C ILE A 49 13.15 1.86 4.34
N ILE A 50 13.22 1.27 5.52
CA ILE A 50 13.76 1.86 6.73
C ILE A 50 14.75 0.89 7.38
N ASN A 51 15.62 1.42 8.19
CA ASN A 51 16.46 0.64 9.10
C ASN A 51 16.41 1.24 10.50
N LYS A 52 16.81 0.44 11.49
CA LYS A 52 17.02 0.87 12.86
C LYS A 52 18.52 0.90 13.12
N ASN A 53 19.05 2.04 13.58
CA ASN A 53 20.47 2.20 13.88
C ASN A 53 20.82 1.68 15.28
N GLU A 54 22.10 1.76 15.67
CA GLU A 54 22.62 1.33 16.98
C GLU A 54 22.04 2.16 18.14
N ASP A 55 21.62 3.38 17.89
CA ASP A 55 21.01 4.31 18.85
C ASP A 55 19.49 4.10 19.01
N ASP A 56 18.95 3.01 18.48
CA ASP A 56 17.51 2.69 18.51
C ASP A 56 16.62 3.66 17.71
N GLU A 57 17.19 4.40 16.75
CA GLU A 57 16.48 5.33 15.88
C GLU A 57 16.14 4.71 14.51
N TYR A 58 14.96 5.03 14.02
CA TYR A 58 14.51 4.64 12.68
C TYR A 58 14.93 5.68 11.65
N ASN A 59 15.49 5.20 10.53
CA ASN A 59 15.94 6.01 9.41
C ASN A 59 15.38 5.49 8.10
N CYS A 60 15.11 6.37 7.13
CA CYS A 60 14.83 5.94 5.76
C CYS A 60 16.12 5.55 5.04
N ILE A 61 16.10 4.43 4.35
CA ILE A 61 17.17 4.01 3.44
C ILE A 61 17.09 4.88 2.18
N LYS A 62 18.19 5.59 1.85
CA LYS A 62 18.21 6.57 0.75
C LYS A 62 18.16 5.92 -0.64
N ASP A 63 18.81 4.78 -0.81
CA ASP A 63 18.96 4.07 -2.09
C ASP A 63 18.05 2.84 -2.19
N SER A 64 16.83 2.96 -1.69
CA SER A 64 15.84 1.90 -1.82
C SER A 64 15.37 1.78 -3.27
N ASP A 65 15.32 0.55 -3.80
CA ASP A 65 14.77 0.22 -5.13
C ASP A 65 13.26 0.48 -5.26
N HIS A 66 12.64 0.90 -4.16
CA HIS A 66 11.22 1.15 -4.09
C HIS A 66 10.84 2.55 -4.54
N LEU A 67 9.91 2.62 -5.46
CA LEU A 67 9.36 3.85 -6.00
C LEU A 67 7.98 4.12 -5.43
N VAL A 68 7.74 5.35 -5.00
CA VAL A 68 6.41 5.80 -4.58
C VAL A 68 5.59 6.15 -5.81
N ALA A 69 4.40 5.55 -5.94
CA ALA A 69 3.51 5.77 -7.07
C ALA A 69 2.03 5.73 -6.64
N LYS A 70 1.15 6.16 -7.54
CA LYS A 70 -0.30 6.05 -7.41
C LYS A 70 -0.83 5.03 -8.41
N ILE A 71 -1.63 4.07 -7.96
CA ILE A 71 -2.25 3.07 -8.86
C ILE A 71 -3.36 3.73 -9.68
N ARG A 72 -3.34 3.51 -10.97
CA ARG A 72 -4.39 3.87 -11.92
C ARG A 72 -4.74 2.64 -12.74
N CYS A 73 -5.94 2.11 -12.54
CA CYS A 73 -6.49 1.00 -13.29
C CYS A 73 -7.58 1.47 -14.24
N SER A 74 -7.72 0.77 -15.35
CA SER A 74 -8.84 0.90 -16.28
C SER A 74 -9.87 -0.21 -16.05
N SER A 75 -11.10 -0.01 -16.51
CA SER A 75 -12.15 -1.05 -16.53
C SER A 75 -11.80 -2.29 -17.37
N LYS A 76 -10.79 -2.17 -18.24
CA LYS A 76 -10.27 -3.28 -19.06
C LYS A 76 -9.19 -4.10 -18.33
N GLY A 77 -8.91 -3.84 -17.05
CA GLY A 77 -7.94 -4.57 -16.25
C GLY A 77 -6.48 -4.12 -16.41
N TYR A 78 -6.20 -3.05 -17.17
CA TYR A 78 -4.84 -2.51 -17.26
C TYR A 78 -4.56 -1.59 -16.08
N CYS A 79 -3.53 -1.88 -15.31
CA CYS A 79 -3.11 -1.08 -14.17
C CYS A 79 -1.69 -0.51 -14.37
N PHE A 80 -1.51 0.73 -13.95
CA PHE A 80 -0.24 1.43 -14.00
C PHE A 80 0.06 2.09 -12.66
N ALA A 81 1.30 2.06 -12.25
CA ALA A 81 1.81 2.86 -11.16
C ALA A 81 2.35 4.19 -11.72
N VAL A 82 1.60 5.27 -11.47
CA VAL A 82 1.87 6.62 -12.00
C VAL A 82 2.79 7.35 -11.03
N ARG A 83 3.92 7.88 -11.54
CA ARG A 83 4.98 8.50 -10.74
C ARG A 83 5.08 10.03 -10.84
N GLY A 84 4.31 10.66 -11.69
CA GLY A 84 4.34 12.10 -11.96
C GLY A 84 4.63 12.42 -13.43
N LYS A 85 4.67 13.71 -13.77
CA LYS A 85 4.64 14.17 -15.18
C LYS A 85 5.88 13.81 -16.00
N ASP A 86 7.05 13.70 -15.34
CA ASP A 86 8.33 13.53 -16.03
C ASP A 86 8.90 12.10 -15.94
N LYS A 87 8.10 11.17 -15.47
CA LYS A 87 8.54 9.77 -15.27
C LYS A 87 7.60 8.82 -15.98
N GLU A 88 8.16 7.81 -16.62
CA GLU A 88 7.38 6.77 -17.29
C GLU A 88 6.54 5.99 -16.29
N ASP A 89 5.26 5.73 -16.63
CA ASP A 89 4.35 4.91 -15.84
C ASP A 89 4.81 3.45 -15.88
N ILE A 90 4.72 2.75 -14.73
CA ILE A 90 5.10 1.34 -14.59
C ILE A 90 3.85 0.49 -14.77
N TYR A 91 3.84 -0.43 -15.73
CA TYR A 91 2.76 -1.38 -15.90
C TYR A 91 2.75 -2.43 -14.79
N ILE A 92 1.60 -2.65 -14.17
CA ILE A 92 1.41 -3.63 -13.09
C ILE A 92 0.38 -4.66 -13.55
N LYS A 93 0.79 -5.93 -13.63
CA LYS A 93 -0.14 -7.03 -13.89
C LYS A 93 -1.10 -7.19 -12.70
N GLU A 94 -2.33 -7.64 -12.95
CA GLU A 94 -3.36 -7.81 -11.92
C GLU A 94 -2.88 -8.65 -10.73
N ASN A 95 -2.22 -9.77 -10.99
CA ASN A 95 -1.67 -10.66 -9.96
C ASN A 95 -0.48 -10.08 -9.18
N LEU A 96 0.08 -8.93 -9.61
CA LEU A 96 1.19 -8.22 -8.97
C LEU A 96 0.74 -6.93 -8.26
N LEU A 97 -0.57 -6.66 -8.23
CA LEU A 97 -1.13 -5.52 -7.49
C LEU A 97 -1.09 -5.69 -5.97
N ASN A 98 -0.95 -6.92 -5.46
CA ASN A 98 -0.94 -7.23 -4.02
C ASN A 98 -2.04 -6.50 -3.25
N TYR A 99 -3.29 -6.65 -3.70
CA TYR A 99 -4.49 -6.01 -3.14
C TYR A 99 -4.51 -4.48 -3.20
N ALA A 100 -3.64 -3.85 -3.98
CA ALA A 100 -3.76 -2.43 -4.26
C ALA A 100 -4.94 -2.17 -5.20
N TRP A 101 -5.65 -1.07 -4.94
CA TRP A 101 -6.82 -0.64 -5.70
C TRP A 101 -6.53 0.61 -6.49
N ASN A 102 -7.40 0.90 -7.45
CA ASN A 102 -7.36 2.14 -8.19
C ASN A 102 -7.35 3.36 -7.23
N GLY A 103 -6.37 4.23 -7.40
CA GLY A 103 -6.18 5.43 -6.58
C GLY A 103 -5.23 5.26 -5.38
N ASP A 104 -4.90 4.04 -4.95
CA ASP A 104 -4.01 3.79 -3.82
C ASP A 104 -2.61 4.35 -4.07
N LYS A 105 -1.99 4.87 -3.01
CA LYS A 105 -0.58 5.21 -2.98
C LYS A 105 0.22 4.01 -2.51
N VAL A 106 1.22 3.62 -3.27
CA VAL A 106 1.94 2.35 -3.11
C VAL A 106 3.45 2.52 -3.20
N LEU A 107 4.18 1.53 -2.69
CA LEU A 107 5.56 1.26 -3.04
C LEU A 107 5.59 0.21 -4.14
N VAL A 108 6.31 0.52 -5.21
CA VAL A 108 6.47 -0.33 -6.37
C VAL A 108 7.95 -0.57 -6.64
N ARG A 109 8.30 -1.79 -6.98
CA ARG A 109 9.62 -2.15 -7.47
C ARG A 109 9.53 -2.58 -8.93
N ILE A 110 10.46 -2.10 -9.76
CA ILE A 110 10.57 -2.51 -11.15
C ILE A 110 11.15 -3.93 -11.18
N ILE A 111 10.46 -4.87 -11.85
CA ILE A 111 10.90 -6.25 -12.04
C ILE A 111 11.37 -6.51 -13.46
N LYS A 112 11.05 -5.60 -14.39
CA LYS A 112 11.51 -5.65 -15.78
C LYS A 112 11.57 -4.25 -16.35
N GLU A 113 12.71 -3.88 -16.88
CA GLU A 113 12.92 -2.58 -17.53
C GLU A 113 12.07 -2.44 -18.80
N GLY A 114 11.66 -1.21 -19.08
CA GLY A 114 10.99 -0.86 -20.30
C GLY A 114 11.93 -1.01 -21.51
N TYR A 115 11.37 -1.37 -22.65
CA TYR A 115 12.14 -1.48 -23.88
C TYR A 115 11.39 -0.90 -25.07
N ARG A 116 12.01 0.03 -25.79
CA ARG A 116 11.42 0.77 -26.92
C ARG A 116 10.12 1.49 -26.49
N ARG A 117 8.93 1.00 -26.97
CA ARG A 117 7.60 1.56 -26.69
C ARG A 117 6.85 0.82 -25.57
N ARG A 118 7.51 -0.10 -24.85
CA ARG A 118 6.89 -0.85 -23.76
C ARG A 118 7.30 -0.25 -22.42
N SER A 119 6.32 0.12 -21.62
CA SER A 119 6.53 0.58 -20.25
C SER A 119 7.27 -0.50 -19.42
N PRO A 120 8.05 -0.11 -18.42
CA PRO A 120 8.59 -1.03 -17.44
C PRO A 120 7.46 -1.79 -16.75
N GLU A 121 7.74 -3.05 -16.35
CA GLU A 121 6.80 -3.84 -15.54
C GLU A 121 7.24 -3.84 -14.09
N GLY A 122 6.29 -3.75 -13.16
CA GLY A 122 6.56 -3.70 -11.73
C GLY A 122 5.64 -4.56 -10.89
N ILE A 123 5.96 -4.63 -9.61
CA ILE A 123 5.18 -5.27 -8.55
C ILE A 123 4.90 -4.27 -7.43
N VAL A 124 3.71 -4.30 -6.88
CA VAL A 124 3.39 -3.55 -5.67
C VAL A 124 3.88 -4.35 -4.46
N ASP A 125 4.82 -3.81 -3.72
CA ASP A 125 5.34 -4.44 -2.50
C ASP A 125 4.60 -3.98 -1.24
N CYS A 126 4.09 -2.73 -1.22
CA CYS A 126 3.35 -2.21 -0.06
C CYS A 126 2.32 -1.15 -0.45
N ILE A 127 1.17 -1.17 0.22
CA ILE A 127 0.17 -0.11 0.14
C ILE A 127 0.48 0.92 1.23
N LEU A 128 0.90 2.12 0.82
CA LEU A 128 1.25 3.21 1.72
C LEU A 128 0.03 3.93 2.28
N GLU A 129 -0.99 4.09 1.41
CA GLU A 129 -2.20 4.83 1.74
C GLU A 129 -3.36 4.36 0.87
N ARG A 130 -4.48 4.02 1.49
CA ARG A 130 -5.72 3.70 0.78
C ARG A 130 -6.40 4.95 0.27
N SER A 131 -6.72 4.97 -1.01
CA SER A 131 -7.53 6.03 -1.61
C SER A 131 -8.97 5.99 -1.13
N ASN A 132 -9.53 4.79 -1.05
CA ASN A 132 -10.91 4.56 -0.65
C ASN A 132 -10.96 3.70 0.62
N GLN A 133 -11.55 4.23 1.69
CA GLN A 133 -11.76 3.49 2.94
C GLN A 133 -13.10 2.75 2.96
N ILE A 134 -14.03 3.14 2.10
CA ILE A 134 -15.36 2.57 1.97
C ILE A 134 -15.60 2.26 0.49
N LEU A 135 -16.09 1.07 0.21
CA LEU A 135 -16.43 0.62 -1.14
C LEU A 135 -17.91 0.25 -1.21
N LEU A 136 -18.59 0.78 -2.21
CA LEU A 136 -19.89 0.27 -2.61
C LEU A 136 -19.69 -1.03 -3.39
N SER A 137 -20.32 -2.10 -2.93
CA SER A 137 -20.09 -3.44 -3.45
C SER A 137 -21.39 -4.23 -3.54
N LYS A 138 -21.47 -5.13 -4.53
CA LYS A 138 -22.44 -6.20 -4.59
C LYS A 138 -21.94 -7.38 -3.78
N VAL A 139 -22.83 -8.03 -3.00
CA VAL A 139 -22.47 -9.23 -2.24
C VAL A 139 -22.86 -10.47 -3.06
N GLU A 140 -21.93 -11.40 -3.22
CA GLU A 140 -22.15 -12.67 -3.91
C GLU A 140 -21.62 -13.85 -3.07
N ILE A 141 -22.30 -14.99 -3.17
CA ILE A 141 -21.85 -16.25 -2.56
C ILE A 141 -21.20 -17.11 -3.65
N ILE A 142 -19.91 -17.41 -3.48
CA ILE A 142 -19.13 -18.22 -4.41
C ILE A 142 -18.49 -19.35 -3.61
N ASN A 143 -18.80 -20.60 -3.97
CA ASN A 143 -18.25 -21.79 -3.31
C ASN A 143 -18.42 -21.77 -1.77
N ASN A 144 -19.59 -21.38 -1.29
CA ASN A 144 -19.91 -21.27 0.15
C ASN A 144 -19.14 -20.20 0.94
N ASP A 145 -18.41 -19.32 0.26
CA ASP A 145 -17.77 -18.11 0.80
C ASP A 145 -18.51 -16.86 0.30
N VAL A 146 -18.56 -15.83 1.15
CA VAL A 146 -19.22 -14.55 0.84
C VAL A 146 -18.17 -13.56 0.34
N TYR A 147 -18.44 -12.93 -0.78
CA TYR A 147 -17.56 -11.94 -1.39
C TYR A 147 -18.28 -10.61 -1.60
N ALA A 148 -17.59 -9.50 -1.30
CA ALA A 148 -17.95 -8.19 -1.77
C ALA A 148 -17.26 -7.93 -3.11
N ILE A 149 -18.06 -7.66 -4.14
CA ILE A 149 -17.59 -7.31 -5.49
C ILE A 149 -17.78 -5.81 -5.65
N PRO A 150 -16.71 -5.01 -5.71
CA PRO A 150 -16.82 -3.57 -5.89
C PRO A 150 -17.59 -3.21 -7.17
N ILE A 151 -18.43 -2.16 -7.09
CA ILE A 151 -19.16 -1.66 -8.27
C ILE A 151 -18.22 -0.87 -9.19
N ASP A 152 -17.16 -0.26 -8.64
CA ASP A 152 -16.11 0.36 -9.45
C ASP A 152 -15.29 -0.73 -10.14
N ASP A 153 -15.48 -0.89 -11.45
CA ASP A 153 -14.84 -1.89 -12.30
C ASP A 153 -13.30 -1.71 -12.43
N ARG A 154 -12.76 -0.59 -11.95
CA ARG A 154 -11.33 -0.36 -11.83
C ARG A 154 -10.72 -1.00 -10.58
N ILE A 155 -11.55 -1.52 -9.67
CA ILE A 155 -11.12 -2.33 -8.52
C ILE A 155 -11.28 -3.79 -8.89
N LEU A 156 -10.20 -4.42 -9.33
CA LEU A 156 -10.22 -5.76 -9.94
C LEU A 156 -10.41 -6.88 -8.92
N SER A 157 -10.10 -6.62 -7.64
CA SER A 157 -10.11 -7.65 -6.60
C SER A 157 -11.49 -7.85 -6.00
N LYS A 158 -11.94 -9.12 -5.89
CA LYS A 158 -13.06 -9.52 -5.02
C LYS A 158 -12.57 -9.58 -3.57
N ILE A 159 -13.36 -9.10 -2.63
CA ILE A 159 -13.01 -9.04 -1.21
C ILE A 159 -13.77 -10.13 -0.48
N LYS A 160 -13.04 -11.12 0.04
CA LYS A 160 -13.66 -12.16 0.87
C LYS A 160 -14.10 -11.58 2.21
N LEU A 161 -15.37 -11.75 2.56
CA LEU A 161 -15.93 -11.29 3.82
C LEU A 161 -15.79 -12.37 4.91
N PRO A 162 -15.54 -11.98 6.18
CA PRO A 162 -15.45 -12.95 7.26
C PRO A 162 -16.80 -13.61 7.52
N LYS A 163 -16.80 -14.93 7.78
CA LYS A 163 -18.02 -15.71 8.01
C LYS A 163 -18.77 -15.34 9.31
N GLU A 164 -18.11 -14.70 10.25
CA GLU A 164 -18.64 -14.43 11.60
C GLU A 164 -19.59 -13.23 11.67
N ASN A 165 -19.63 -12.35 10.71
CA ASN A 165 -20.53 -11.20 10.68
C ASN A 165 -21.83 -11.54 9.94
N LYS A 166 -22.70 -12.34 10.61
CA LYS A 166 -23.99 -12.81 10.08
C LYS A 166 -25.09 -11.76 9.96
N LYS A 167 -24.80 -10.48 9.90
CA LYS A 167 -25.79 -9.43 9.62
C LYS A 167 -25.55 -8.76 8.27
N TYR A 168 -25.55 -9.56 7.24
CA TYR A 168 -25.77 -9.02 5.89
C TYR A 168 -27.29 -8.95 5.71
N THR A 169 -27.86 -7.74 5.80
CA THR A 169 -29.24 -7.49 5.36
C THR A 169 -29.20 -7.43 3.84
N PHE A 170 -29.83 -8.40 3.20
CA PHE A 170 -30.03 -8.43 1.74
C PHE A 170 -31.20 -7.56 1.36
#